data_6b61215c893b430f886f6ac3f55e1c46
#
_entry.id   6b61215c893b430f886f6ac3f55e1c46
#
_cell.length_a   1.000
_cell.length_b   1.000
_cell.length_c   1.000
_cell.angle_alpha   90.00
_cell.angle_beta   90.00
_cell.angle_gamma   90.00
#
_symmetry.space_group_name_H-M   'P 1'
#
loop_
_entity.id
_entity.type
_entity.pdbx_description
1 polymer ?
#
loop_
_entity_poly.entity_id
_entity_poly.type
_entity_poly.pdbx_seq_one_letter_code
_entity_poly.pdbx_strand_id
1 'polypeptide(L)'
;MNQSFQETGFYPADILLPNVRDMRKWAVIACDQFTSQPAYWQKVEQEVGEAPTALRLVLPEVYLDQPDVEQRIQAVNTCMEMYLAENRFRSVPDSLVYVERTQSDGRIRHGIVGRIDLEQYDFTPGSKALIRATEGTVLERIPPRVRVREHAALELPHVMLLIDDPAHTVISPLESEKDDMERLYDTDLMLGGGRAAG
;
A
#
# COMPACT_ATOMS: atom_id res chain seq x y z
N MET A 1 6.34 -17.47 -18.63
CA MET A 1 5.21 -17.00 -17.79
C MET A 1 4.30 -18.19 -17.52
N ASN A 2 3.95 -18.44 -16.28
CA ASN A 2 3.11 -19.58 -15.91
C ASN A 2 1.67 -19.30 -16.40
N GLN A 3 1.08 -20.21 -17.15
CA GLN A 3 -0.23 -20.06 -17.80
C GLN A 3 -1.36 -19.74 -16.79
N SER A 4 -1.24 -20.24 -15.55
CA SER A 4 -2.22 -20.00 -14.48
C SER A 4 -2.34 -18.53 -14.05
N PHE A 5 -1.30 -17.72 -14.15
CA PHE A 5 -1.40 -16.29 -13.81
C PHE A 5 -2.12 -15.46 -14.88
N GLN A 6 -2.07 -15.88 -16.14
CA GLN A 6 -2.78 -15.19 -17.23
C GLN A 6 -4.30 -15.27 -17.09
N GLU A 7 -4.80 -16.31 -16.44
CA GLU A 7 -6.24 -16.52 -16.22
C GLU A 7 -6.80 -15.66 -15.10
N THR A 8 -5.94 -15.16 -14.20
CA THR A 8 -6.35 -14.35 -13.04
C THR A 8 -6.11 -12.85 -13.22
N GLY A 9 -5.20 -12.47 -14.13
CA GLY A 9 -4.72 -11.07 -14.24
C GLY A 9 -3.93 -10.57 -13.02
N PHE A 10 -3.57 -11.46 -12.09
CA PHE A 10 -2.81 -11.15 -10.87
C PHE A 10 -1.51 -11.96 -10.86
N TYR A 11 -0.39 -11.29 -10.59
CA TYR A 11 0.96 -11.84 -10.75
C TYR A 11 1.85 -11.53 -9.55
N PRO A 12 2.89 -12.34 -9.33
CA PRO A 12 3.99 -11.95 -8.45
C PRO A 12 4.60 -10.62 -8.88
N ALA A 13 5.13 -9.88 -7.92
CA ALA A 13 5.77 -8.58 -8.13
C ALA A 13 7.21 -8.58 -7.63
N ASP A 14 8.02 -7.65 -8.12
CA ASP A 14 9.30 -7.32 -7.53
C ASP A 14 9.05 -6.41 -6.33
N ILE A 15 9.08 -7.00 -5.14
CA ILE A 15 8.68 -6.34 -3.90
C ILE A 15 9.93 -5.77 -3.20
N LEU A 16 9.81 -4.52 -2.76
CA LEU A 16 10.81 -3.87 -1.92
C LEU A 16 10.32 -3.85 -0.47
N LEU A 17 10.93 -4.67 0.35
CA LEU A 17 10.64 -4.72 1.79
C LEU A 17 11.52 -3.72 2.55
N PRO A 18 10.97 -2.95 3.50
CA PRO A 18 11.77 -2.01 4.27
C PRO A 18 12.84 -2.72 5.12
N ASN A 19 14.06 -2.22 5.05
CA ASN A 19 15.19 -2.66 5.85
C ASN A 19 15.43 -1.65 6.99
N VAL A 20 14.55 -1.67 7.98
CA VAL A 20 14.55 -0.73 9.11
C VAL A 20 14.47 -1.46 10.44
N ARG A 21 14.95 -0.81 11.51
CA ARG A 21 14.98 -1.42 12.86
C ARG A 21 13.63 -1.30 13.58
N ASP A 22 12.89 -0.24 13.30
CA ASP A 22 11.64 0.10 14.00
C ASP A 22 10.49 0.15 12.99
N MET A 23 9.82 -1.00 12.82
CA MET A 23 8.67 -1.12 11.92
C MET A 23 7.46 -0.31 12.38
N ARG A 24 7.30 -0.07 13.69
CA ARG A 24 6.21 0.75 14.20
C ARG A 24 6.33 2.20 13.73
N LYS A 25 7.56 2.74 13.65
CA LYS A 25 7.81 4.08 13.10
C LYS A 25 7.83 4.10 11.57
N TRP A 26 8.12 2.96 10.96
CA TRP A 26 8.07 2.84 9.51
C TRP A 26 6.63 2.81 8.99
N ALA A 27 5.79 1.93 9.54
CA ALA A 27 4.47 1.66 9.04
C ALA A 27 3.49 2.79 9.40
N VAL A 28 2.88 3.39 8.39
CA VAL A 28 1.83 4.40 8.53
C VAL A 28 0.53 3.88 7.90
N ILE A 29 -0.58 4.43 8.34
CA ILE A 29 -1.88 4.15 7.69
C ILE A 29 -1.92 4.75 6.29
N ALA A 30 -2.91 4.35 5.48
CA ALA A 30 -3.08 4.84 4.12
C ALA A 30 -3.23 6.38 4.10
N CYS A 31 -2.57 7.02 3.14
CA CYS A 31 -2.48 8.48 3.03
C CYS A 31 -3.83 9.17 2.72
N ASP A 32 -4.83 8.42 2.29
CA ASP A 32 -6.21 8.85 2.06
C ASP A 32 -7.11 8.79 3.31
N GLN A 33 -6.54 8.40 4.46
CA GLN A 33 -7.24 8.43 5.74
C GLN A 33 -7.03 9.78 6.46
N PHE A 34 -7.96 10.13 7.35
CA PHE A 34 -7.92 11.37 8.13
C PHE A 34 -7.71 12.64 7.28
N THR A 35 -8.35 12.68 6.11
CA THR A 35 -8.21 13.76 5.10
C THR A 35 -8.67 15.14 5.60
N SER A 36 -9.52 15.18 6.64
CA SER A 36 -9.98 16.40 7.30
C SER A 36 -9.35 16.66 8.67
N GLN A 37 -8.33 15.87 9.05
CA GLN A 37 -7.74 15.89 10.39
C GLN A 37 -6.23 16.10 10.34
N PRO A 38 -5.72 17.30 10.02
CA PRO A 38 -4.28 17.56 9.92
C PRO A 38 -3.54 17.30 11.24
N ALA A 39 -4.20 17.46 12.38
CA ALA A 39 -3.63 17.18 13.69
C ALA A 39 -3.25 15.70 13.89
N TYR A 40 -3.92 14.77 13.22
CA TYR A 40 -3.54 13.36 13.24
C TYR A 40 -2.15 13.18 12.61
N TRP A 41 -1.95 13.71 11.40
CA TRP A 41 -0.69 13.58 10.67
C TRP A 41 0.46 14.30 11.35
N GLN A 42 0.20 15.46 11.98
CA GLN A 42 1.19 16.16 12.81
C GLN A 42 1.65 15.31 14.01
N LYS A 43 0.74 14.59 14.66
CA LYS A 43 1.12 13.66 15.74
C LYS A 43 1.94 12.48 15.23
N VAL A 44 1.57 11.90 14.08
CA VAL A 44 2.37 10.83 13.43
C VAL A 44 3.79 11.34 13.16
N GLU A 45 3.95 12.53 12.61
CA GLU A 45 5.25 13.14 12.32
C GLU A 45 6.07 13.35 13.59
N GLN A 46 5.46 13.82 14.68
CA GLN A 46 6.11 13.97 15.98
C GLN A 46 6.57 12.62 16.56
N GLU A 47 5.74 11.58 16.45
CA GLU A 47 6.08 10.25 16.97
C GLU A 47 7.20 9.58 16.15
N VAL A 48 7.19 9.75 14.84
CA VAL A 48 8.25 9.27 13.94
C VAL A 48 9.58 10.00 14.21
N GLY A 49 9.56 11.32 14.38
CA GLY A 49 10.76 12.14 14.53
C GLY A 49 11.71 11.99 13.35
N GLU A 50 13.00 11.74 13.62
CA GLU A 50 14.05 11.57 12.61
C GLU A 50 14.18 10.13 12.07
N ALA A 51 13.36 9.20 12.56
CA ALA A 51 13.44 7.81 12.11
C ALA A 51 13.04 7.66 10.62
N PRO A 52 13.62 6.69 9.90
CA PRO A 52 13.12 6.31 8.58
C PRO A 52 11.66 5.86 8.66
N THR A 53 10.83 6.31 7.71
CA THR A 53 9.39 6.07 7.74
C THR A 53 8.77 6.13 6.35
N ALA A 54 7.76 5.33 6.11
CA ALA A 54 6.93 5.41 4.91
C ALA A 54 6.14 6.74 4.81
N LEU A 55 5.94 7.47 5.93
CA LEU A 55 5.31 8.79 5.91
C LEU A 55 6.02 9.77 4.95
N ARG A 56 7.35 9.68 4.84
CA ARG A 56 8.14 10.55 3.96
C ARG A 56 8.12 10.13 2.49
N LEU A 57 7.52 8.97 2.19
CA LEU A 57 7.40 8.40 0.85
C LEU A 57 5.99 8.53 0.28
N VAL A 58 5.07 9.12 1.03
CA VAL A 58 3.68 9.37 0.63
C VAL A 58 3.31 10.80 0.95
N LEU A 59 2.30 11.33 0.27
CA LEU A 59 1.70 12.60 0.64
C LEU A 59 0.31 12.36 1.22
N PRO A 60 0.06 12.57 2.53
CA PRO A 60 -1.28 12.51 3.08
C PRO A 60 -2.22 13.48 2.36
N GLU A 61 -3.41 13.02 1.98
CA GLU A 61 -4.35 13.79 1.15
C GLU A 61 -4.81 15.10 1.80
N VAL A 62 -4.73 15.22 3.12
CA VAL A 62 -4.99 16.48 3.84
C VAL A 62 -4.10 17.65 3.38
N TYR A 63 -2.98 17.36 2.70
CA TYR A 63 -2.03 18.35 2.20
C TYR A 63 -2.13 18.62 0.69
N LEU A 64 -3.02 17.92 -0.04
CA LEU A 64 -3.13 18.07 -1.52
C LEU A 64 -3.54 19.46 -1.97
N ASP A 65 -4.34 20.17 -1.17
CA ASP A 65 -4.84 21.52 -1.48
C ASP A 65 -4.07 22.64 -0.75
N GLN A 66 -2.91 22.31 -0.17
CA GLN A 66 -2.10 23.30 0.53
C GLN A 66 -1.19 24.08 -0.44
N PRO A 67 -0.88 25.36 -0.14
CA PRO A 67 -0.03 26.19 -1.01
C PRO A 67 1.37 25.61 -1.27
N ASP A 68 1.88 24.79 -0.36
CA ASP A 68 3.20 24.15 -0.40
C ASP A 68 3.20 22.74 -0.99
N VAL A 69 2.12 22.33 -1.65
CA VAL A 69 1.94 20.96 -2.17
C VAL A 69 3.08 20.53 -3.11
N GLU A 70 3.55 21.41 -4.01
CA GLU A 70 4.64 21.08 -4.93
C GLU A 70 5.97 20.82 -4.19
N GLN A 71 6.26 21.59 -3.16
CA GLN A 71 7.43 21.37 -2.32
C GLN A 71 7.37 20.05 -1.58
N ARG A 72 6.17 19.67 -1.11
CA ARG A 72 5.93 18.37 -0.46
C ARG A 72 6.10 17.22 -1.44
N ILE A 73 5.58 17.31 -2.65
CA ILE A 73 5.75 16.31 -3.71
C ILE A 73 7.23 16.13 -4.03
N GLN A 74 7.96 17.22 -4.20
CA GLN A 74 9.40 17.17 -4.44
C GLN A 74 10.15 16.52 -3.28
N ALA A 75 9.79 16.82 -2.04
CA ALA A 75 10.39 16.21 -0.85
C ALA A 75 10.13 14.69 -0.80
N VAL A 76 8.92 14.24 -1.14
CA VAL A 76 8.58 12.81 -1.26
C VAL A 76 9.47 12.12 -2.29
N ASN A 77 9.58 12.66 -3.51
CA ASN A 77 10.38 12.07 -4.57
C ASN A 77 11.87 12.03 -4.21
N THR A 78 12.41 13.11 -3.66
CA THR A 78 13.79 13.17 -3.17
C THR A 78 14.05 12.12 -2.07
N CYS A 79 13.10 11.95 -1.16
CA CYS A 79 13.22 10.95 -0.10
C CYS A 79 13.17 9.51 -0.64
N MET A 80 12.38 9.23 -1.67
CA MET A 80 12.37 7.92 -2.35
C MET A 80 13.75 7.60 -2.93
N GLU A 81 14.34 8.53 -3.67
CA GLU A 81 15.67 8.36 -4.24
C GLU A 81 16.74 8.17 -3.16
N MET A 82 16.68 8.97 -2.10
CA MET A 82 17.59 8.86 -0.95
C MET A 82 17.48 7.50 -0.26
N TYR A 83 16.28 7.01 -0.01
CA TYR A 83 16.07 5.71 0.65
C TYR A 83 16.52 4.54 -0.23
N LEU A 84 16.37 4.63 -1.53
CA LEU A 84 16.93 3.66 -2.48
C LEU A 84 18.47 3.68 -2.43
N ALA A 85 19.10 4.85 -2.49
CA ALA A 85 20.55 5.00 -2.43
C ALA A 85 21.15 4.54 -1.09
N GLU A 86 20.44 4.70 0.00
CA GLU A 86 20.84 4.27 1.35
C GLU A 86 20.57 2.78 1.65
N ASN A 87 20.08 2.00 0.66
CA ASN A 87 19.70 0.61 0.85
C ASN A 87 18.67 0.40 1.98
N ARG A 88 17.69 1.32 2.10
CA ARG A 88 16.60 1.21 3.09
C ARG A 88 15.59 0.12 2.73
N PHE A 89 15.81 -0.59 1.64
CA PHE A 89 14.98 -1.68 1.17
C PHE A 89 15.82 -2.92 0.88
N ARG A 90 15.23 -4.10 1.04
CA ARG A 90 15.70 -5.34 0.43
C ARG A 90 14.74 -5.75 -0.69
N SER A 91 15.27 -6.17 -1.81
CA SER A 91 14.49 -6.66 -2.94
C SER A 91 14.11 -8.13 -2.75
N VAL A 92 12.85 -8.45 -3.03
CA VAL A 92 12.33 -9.81 -3.10
C VAL A 92 11.64 -9.94 -4.47
N PRO A 93 12.37 -10.43 -5.48
CA PRO A 93 11.84 -10.50 -6.84
C PRO A 93 10.82 -11.62 -6.99
N ASP A 94 9.92 -11.44 -7.97
CA ASP A 94 8.92 -12.44 -8.40
C ASP A 94 8.16 -13.10 -7.24
N SER A 95 7.62 -12.26 -6.34
CA SER A 95 7.06 -12.70 -5.06
C SER A 95 5.64 -12.21 -4.84
N LEU A 96 4.93 -12.93 -3.97
CA LEU A 96 3.66 -12.54 -3.36
C LEU A 96 3.88 -12.40 -1.85
N VAL A 97 3.20 -11.44 -1.22
CA VAL A 97 3.22 -11.30 0.24
C VAL A 97 1.82 -11.46 0.79
N TYR A 98 1.63 -12.44 1.68
CA TYR A 98 0.42 -12.55 2.47
C TYR A 98 0.42 -11.52 3.58
N VAL A 99 -0.70 -10.84 3.80
CA VAL A 99 -0.81 -9.78 4.81
C VAL A 99 -2.04 -9.95 5.67
N GLU A 100 -1.87 -9.68 6.97
CA GLU A 100 -2.95 -9.57 7.94
C GLU A 100 -3.01 -8.15 8.49
N ARG A 101 -4.18 -7.56 8.45
CA ARG A 101 -4.43 -6.21 8.97
C ARG A 101 -5.50 -6.25 10.03
N THR A 102 -5.12 -6.22 11.31
CA THR A 102 -6.05 -6.09 12.42
C THR A 102 -6.42 -4.64 12.63
N GLN A 103 -7.70 -4.33 12.55
CA GLN A 103 -8.25 -3.00 12.81
C GLN A 103 -8.40 -2.76 14.30
N SER A 104 -8.62 -1.49 14.70
CA SER A 104 -8.80 -1.11 16.10
C SER A 104 -10.05 -1.74 16.77
N ASP A 105 -11.03 -2.17 15.97
CA ASP A 105 -12.23 -2.90 16.44
C ASP A 105 -12.05 -4.42 16.50
N GLY A 106 -10.83 -4.92 16.24
CA GLY A 106 -10.47 -6.33 16.29
C GLY A 106 -10.77 -7.12 15.02
N ARG A 107 -11.37 -6.52 14.00
CA ARG A 107 -11.57 -7.20 12.71
C ARG A 107 -10.24 -7.37 11.99
N ILE A 108 -10.04 -8.53 11.38
CA ILE A 108 -8.84 -8.85 10.62
C ILE A 108 -9.19 -8.87 9.13
N ARG A 109 -8.40 -8.19 8.31
CA ARG A 109 -8.37 -8.34 6.87
C ARG A 109 -7.20 -9.21 6.49
N HIS A 110 -7.47 -10.16 5.62
CA HIS A 110 -6.47 -11.00 5.00
C HIS A 110 -6.35 -10.63 3.53
N GLY A 111 -5.13 -10.62 3.00
CA GLY A 111 -4.90 -10.25 1.61
C GLY A 111 -3.57 -10.74 1.08
N ILE A 112 -3.38 -10.53 -0.21
CA ILE A 112 -2.14 -10.85 -0.92
C ILE A 112 -1.68 -9.59 -1.65
N VAL A 113 -0.42 -9.24 -1.51
CA VAL A 113 0.23 -8.18 -2.29
C VAL A 113 0.91 -8.77 -3.51
N GLY A 114 0.66 -8.19 -4.67
CA GLY A 114 1.24 -8.56 -5.94
C GLY A 114 0.98 -7.46 -6.96
N ARG A 115 1.06 -7.76 -8.24
CA ARG A 115 0.75 -6.83 -9.35
C ARG A 115 -0.41 -7.33 -10.18
N ILE A 116 -1.11 -6.41 -10.83
CA ILE A 116 -2.21 -6.69 -11.76
C ILE A 116 -1.83 -6.34 -13.19
N ASP A 117 -2.46 -7.01 -14.13
CA ASP A 117 -2.38 -6.70 -15.55
C ASP A 117 -3.44 -5.65 -15.89
N LEU A 118 -3.03 -4.41 -16.11
CA LEU A 118 -3.94 -3.31 -16.43
C LEU A 118 -4.64 -3.47 -17.77
N GLU A 119 -4.12 -4.28 -18.70
CA GLU A 119 -4.81 -4.60 -19.97
C GLU A 119 -6.08 -5.42 -19.74
N GLN A 120 -6.22 -6.04 -18.58
CA GLN A 120 -7.40 -6.79 -18.16
C GLN A 120 -8.35 -6.00 -17.27
N TYR A 121 -8.08 -4.72 -17.06
CA TYR A 121 -8.92 -3.81 -16.29
C TYR A 121 -9.89 -3.07 -17.21
N ASP A 122 -11.16 -3.03 -16.80
CA ASP A 122 -12.18 -2.21 -17.45
C ASP A 122 -13.09 -1.55 -16.40
N PHE A 123 -13.20 -0.24 -16.46
CA PHE A 123 -14.04 0.56 -15.57
C PHE A 123 -15.46 0.79 -16.09
N THR A 124 -15.79 0.26 -17.29
CA THR A 124 -17.12 0.41 -17.88
C THR A 124 -18.17 -0.28 -17.00
N PRO A 125 -19.26 0.39 -16.61
CA PRO A 125 -20.34 -0.24 -15.85
C PRO A 125 -20.89 -1.48 -16.56
N GLY A 126 -20.95 -2.61 -15.82
CA GLY A 126 -21.40 -3.89 -16.37
C GLY A 126 -20.37 -4.68 -17.17
N SER A 127 -19.13 -4.21 -17.21
CA SER A 127 -18.01 -4.97 -17.80
C SER A 127 -17.90 -6.38 -17.22
N LYS A 128 -17.45 -7.32 -18.05
CA LYS A 128 -17.11 -8.71 -17.69
C LYS A 128 -15.60 -8.94 -17.65
N ALA A 129 -14.78 -7.90 -17.69
CA ALA A 129 -13.34 -8.00 -17.55
C ALA A 129 -12.97 -8.70 -16.23
N LEU A 130 -11.78 -9.32 -16.16
CA LEU A 130 -11.30 -9.98 -14.95
C LEU A 130 -11.14 -8.97 -13.80
N ILE A 131 -10.64 -7.78 -14.10
CA ILE A 131 -10.45 -6.71 -13.12
C ILE A 131 -11.41 -5.57 -13.45
N ARG A 132 -12.23 -5.20 -12.48
CA ARG A 132 -13.33 -4.23 -12.66
C ARG A 132 -13.31 -3.17 -11.57
N ALA A 133 -13.80 -1.98 -11.89
CA ALA A 133 -14.06 -0.97 -10.88
C ALA A 133 -15.21 -1.42 -9.96
N THR A 134 -15.04 -1.24 -8.65
CA THR A 134 -16.08 -1.48 -7.65
C THR A 134 -17.05 -0.29 -7.52
N GLU A 135 -16.59 0.89 -7.90
CA GLU A 135 -17.34 2.14 -7.79
C GLU A 135 -16.89 3.15 -8.87
N GLY A 136 -17.68 4.18 -9.09
CA GLY A 136 -17.28 5.31 -9.94
C GLY A 136 -16.24 6.19 -9.25
N THR A 137 -15.19 6.54 -9.96
CA THR A 137 -14.17 7.45 -9.45
C THR A 137 -14.64 8.90 -9.51
N VAL A 138 -14.39 9.67 -8.46
CA VAL A 138 -14.57 11.12 -8.45
C VAL A 138 -13.47 11.76 -9.29
N LEU A 139 -13.83 12.23 -10.49
CA LEU A 139 -12.87 12.66 -11.52
C LEU A 139 -11.95 13.79 -11.06
N GLU A 140 -12.46 14.71 -10.23
CA GLU A 140 -11.69 15.85 -9.71
C GLU A 140 -10.54 15.42 -8.78
N ARG A 141 -10.61 14.22 -8.24
CA ARG A 141 -9.55 13.68 -7.36
C ARG A 141 -8.42 13.01 -8.13
N ILE A 142 -8.60 12.71 -9.42
CA ILE A 142 -7.57 12.03 -10.22
C ILE A 142 -6.34 12.92 -10.44
N PRO A 143 -6.46 14.16 -10.97
CA PRO A 143 -5.30 14.97 -11.29
C PRO A 143 -4.37 15.22 -10.09
N PRO A 144 -4.84 15.58 -8.88
CA PRO A 144 -3.95 15.75 -7.72
C PRO A 144 -3.18 14.46 -7.36
N ARG A 145 -3.83 13.31 -7.43
CA ARG A 145 -3.20 12.01 -7.14
C ARG A 145 -2.17 11.61 -8.18
N VAL A 146 -2.46 11.83 -9.47
CA VAL A 146 -1.51 11.60 -10.56
C VAL A 146 -0.26 12.45 -10.35
N ARG A 147 -0.43 13.75 -10.06
CA ARG A 147 0.69 14.68 -9.84
C ARG A 147 1.66 14.22 -8.74
N VAL A 148 1.15 13.63 -7.66
CA VAL A 148 2.00 13.09 -6.57
C VAL A 148 2.85 11.92 -7.07
N ARG A 149 2.37 11.14 -8.05
CA ARG A 149 2.98 9.89 -8.49
C ARG A 149 3.75 9.97 -9.80
N GLU A 150 3.56 11.04 -10.57
CA GLU A 150 4.08 11.17 -11.93
C GLU A 150 5.60 10.97 -12.02
N HIS A 151 6.33 11.35 -10.97
CA HIS A 151 7.78 11.23 -10.90
C HIS A 151 8.24 10.35 -9.72
N ALA A 152 7.33 9.57 -9.14
CA ALA A 152 7.65 8.70 -8.01
C ALA A 152 8.50 7.50 -8.46
N ALA A 153 9.62 7.28 -7.79
CA ALA A 153 10.50 6.14 -8.05
C ALA A 153 9.97 4.82 -7.45
N LEU A 154 9.02 4.91 -6.52
CA LEU A 154 8.44 3.78 -5.78
C LEU A 154 6.92 3.84 -5.79
N GLU A 155 6.26 2.70 -5.87
CA GLU A 155 4.81 2.57 -5.67
C GLU A 155 4.54 2.09 -4.23
N LEU A 156 3.97 2.96 -3.39
CA LEU A 156 3.67 2.66 -1.99
C LEU A 156 2.18 2.58 -1.67
N PRO A 157 1.33 3.53 -2.09
CA PRO A 157 -0.10 3.43 -1.78
C PRO A 157 -0.73 2.37 -2.69
N HIS A 158 -0.74 1.11 -2.22
CA HIS A 158 -1.30 0.00 -2.97
C HIS A 158 -2.80 0.16 -3.16
N VAL A 159 -3.28 -0.20 -4.35
CA VAL A 159 -4.72 -0.31 -4.62
C VAL A 159 -5.25 -1.56 -3.92
N MET A 160 -6.34 -1.40 -3.16
CA MET A 160 -7.04 -2.53 -2.55
C MET A 160 -8.09 -3.07 -3.51
N LEU A 161 -7.96 -4.33 -3.88
CA LEU A 161 -8.93 -5.07 -4.68
C LEU A 161 -9.71 -6.04 -3.80
N LEU A 162 -10.94 -6.33 -4.20
CA LEU A 162 -11.74 -7.41 -3.62
C LEU A 162 -11.68 -8.62 -4.54
N ILE A 163 -11.53 -9.79 -3.96
CA ILE A 163 -11.54 -11.06 -4.69
C ILE A 163 -12.97 -11.61 -4.66
N ASP A 164 -13.51 -11.96 -5.84
CA ASP A 164 -14.76 -12.69 -5.94
C ASP A 164 -14.47 -14.19 -5.77
N ASP A 165 -14.43 -14.65 -4.51
CA ASP A 165 -14.11 -16.02 -4.11
C ASP A 165 -15.13 -16.57 -3.11
N PRO A 166 -16.36 -16.84 -3.55
CA PRO A 166 -17.43 -17.34 -2.65
C PRO A 166 -17.15 -18.73 -2.08
N ALA A 167 -16.23 -19.48 -2.67
CA ALA A 167 -15.82 -20.81 -2.21
C ALA A 167 -14.63 -20.78 -1.24
N HIS A 168 -14.07 -19.59 -0.96
CA HIS A 168 -12.91 -19.39 -0.08
C HIS A 168 -11.69 -20.22 -0.47
N THR A 169 -11.39 -20.28 -1.77
CA THR A 169 -10.32 -21.12 -2.34
C THR A 169 -8.98 -20.39 -2.50
N VAL A 170 -8.94 -19.08 -2.30
CA VAL A 170 -7.74 -18.25 -2.47
C VAL A 170 -7.13 -17.87 -1.13
N ILE A 171 -7.84 -17.12 -0.29
CA ILE A 171 -7.27 -16.58 0.96
C ILE A 171 -7.26 -17.63 2.08
N SER A 172 -8.32 -18.41 2.26
CA SER A 172 -8.38 -19.37 3.36
C SER A 172 -7.30 -20.46 3.35
N PRO A 173 -6.88 -21.02 2.20
CA PRO A 173 -5.73 -21.92 2.17
C PRO A 173 -4.44 -21.25 2.64
N LEU A 174 -4.17 -20.01 2.21
CA LEU A 174 -2.99 -19.25 2.62
C LEU A 174 -3.00 -18.95 4.12
N GLU A 175 -4.15 -18.61 4.67
CA GLU A 175 -4.31 -18.41 6.11
C GLU A 175 -3.99 -19.69 6.91
N SER A 176 -4.34 -20.86 6.37
CA SER A 176 -4.05 -22.14 7.00
C SER A 176 -2.56 -22.50 6.98
N GLU A 177 -1.81 -22.01 6.02
CA GLU A 177 -0.38 -22.28 5.82
C GLU A 177 0.53 -21.15 6.33
N LYS A 178 -0.04 -20.10 6.90
CA LYS A 178 0.74 -18.89 7.29
C LYS A 178 1.86 -19.15 8.29
N ASP A 179 1.71 -20.14 9.16
CA ASP A 179 2.72 -20.47 10.16
C ASP A 179 3.96 -21.13 9.55
N ASP A 180 3.84 -21.64 8.32
CA ASP A 180 4.95 -22.22 7.53
C ASP A 180 5.62 -21.15 6.63
N MET A 181 5.06 -19.93 6.54
CA MET A 181 5.63 -18.83 5.76
C MET A 181 6.72 -18.10 6.54
N GLU A 182 7.70 -17.51 5.82
CA GLU A 182 8.66 -16.59 6.43
C GLU A 182 7.91 -15.35 6.94
N ARG A 183 7.94 -15.11 8.24
CA ARG A 183 7.37 -13.89 8.81
C ARG A 183 8.29 -12.70 8.52
N LEU A 184 7.76 -11.74 7.76
CA LEU A 184 8.48 -10.54 7.36
C LEU A 184 8.37 -9.45 8.43
N TYR A 185 7.16 -9.17 8.89
CA TYR A 185 6.84 -8.12 9.85
C TYR A 185 5.68 -8.52 10.74
N ASP A 186 5.69 -7.95 11.93
CA ASP A 186 4.59 -8.02 12.88
C ASP A 186 4.68 -6.80 13.81
N THR A 187 3.82 -5.81 13.61
CA THR A 187 3.95 -4.52 14.30
C THR A 187 2.60 -3.88 14.60
N ASP A 188 2.53 -3.21 15.74
CA ASP A 188 1.44 -2.30 16.03
C ASP A 188 1.61 -0.99 15.25
N LEU A 189 0.50 -0.45 14.75
CA LEU A 189 0.50 0.83 14.07
C LEU A 189 0.34 1.96 15.08
N MET A 190 0.96 3.10 14.78
CA MET A 190 0.91 4.30 15.61
C MET A 190 -0.53 4.77 15.85
N LEU A 191 -0.72 5.49 16.96
CA LEU A 191 -1.97 6.16 17.33
C LEU A 191 -3.20 5.25 17.34
N GLY A 192 -3.04 4.00 17.75
CA GLY A 192 -4.15 3.05 17.81
C GLY A 192 -4.64 2.58 16.45
N GLY A 193 -3.81 2.68 15.43
CA GLY A 193 -4.14 2.25 14.07
C GLY A 193 -4.37 0.74 13.92
N GLY A 194 -4.20 -0.08 14.98
CA GLY A 194 -4.29 -1.54 14.97
C GLY A 194 -2.94 -2.19 14.70
N ARG A 195 -2.91 -3.36 14.04
CA ARG A 195 -1.70 -4.17 13.82
C ARG A 195 -1.58 -4.59 12.36
N ALA A 196 -0.38 -4.74 11.87
CA ALA A 196 -0.07 -5.29 10.56
C ALA A 196 0.98 -6.40 10.69
N ALA A 197 0.74 -7.53 10.01
CA ALA A 197 1.66 -8.65 9.89
C ALA A 197 1.73 -9.13 8.43
N GLY A 198 2.86 -9.68 8.04
CA GLY A 198 3.10 -10.23 6.71
C GLY A 198 4.36 -11.08 6.67
#